data_5d89a57fa5184e17e97adb9330c56a6a
#
_entry.id   5d89a57fa5184e17e97adb9330c56a6a
#
_cell.length_a   1.000
_cell.length_b   1.000
_cell.length_c   1.000
_cell.angle_alpha   90.00
_cell.angle_beta   90.00
_cell.angle_gamma   90.00
#
_symmetry.space_group_name_H-M   'P 1'
#
loop_
_entity.id
_entity.type
_entity.pdbx_description
1 polymer ?
#
loop_
_entity_poly.entity_id
_entity_poly.type
_entity_poly.pdbx_seq_one_letter_code
_entity_poly.pdbx_strand_id
1 'polypeptide(L)'
;GSCEHHDNGCLGAVSNPAAIRRRFKKLRKMGINAIRTSHNMPAEEFMDIADETGMLILSEGFDMWERSKTDYDYARFFDEWVEKDVASWVRRDRNRPSIIGWSVGNEIFDTHADERGQEVTAWLKRLVKLHDPEGNGYVTFGSNYMQWENGQKCADILKLAGYNYGERLYEEH
;
A
#
# COMPACT_ATOMS: atom_id res chain seq x y z
N GLY A 1 -14.94 -0.56 1.51
CA GLY A 1 -13.61 -1.09 1.14
C GLY A 1 -13.29 -2.39 1.85
N SER A 2 -12.22 -3.04 1.42
CA SER A 2 -11.67 -4.25 2.03
C SER A 2 -10.14 -4.22 1.91
N CYS A 3 -9.45 -4.88 2.85
CA CYS A 3 -8.04 -5.24 2.68
C CYS A 3 -7.98 -6.67 2.14
N GLU A 4 -7.15 -6.89 1.12
CA GLU A 4 -7.00 -8.20 0.49
C GLU A 4 -5.52 -8.60 0.46
N HIS A 5 -5.22 -9.70 1.13
CA HIS A 5 -3.92 -10.34 1.09
C HIS A 5 -3.78 -11.26 -0.14
N HIS A 6 -2.56 -11.60 -0.50
CA HIS A 6 -2.25 -12.44 -1.66
C HIS A 6 -2.54 -13.93 -1.44
N ASP A 7 -3.09 -14.30 -0.29
CA ASP A 7 -3.34 -15.69 0.05
C ASP A 7 -4.59 -16.24 -0.63
N ASN A 8 -4.43 -17.38 -1.29
CA ASN A 8 -5.48 -18.08 -2.01
C ASN A 8 -5.75 -19.49 -1.42
N GLY A 9 -5.75 -19.61 -0.09
CA GLY A 9 -5.97 -20.87 0.60
C GLY A 9 -4.91 -21.90 0.24
N CYS A 10 -5.31 -23.07 -0.25
CA CYS A 10 -4.39 -24.14 -0.61
C CYS A 10 -3.45 -23.80 -1.80
N LEU A 11 -3.69 -22.71 -2.52
CA LEU A 11 -2.82 -22.22 -3.59
C LEU A 11 -1.69 -21.33 -3.07
N GLY A 12 -1.71 -20.96 -1.79
CA GLY A 12 -0.76 -20.02 -1.21
C GLY A 12 -0.82 -18.64 -1.88
N ALA A 13 0.33 -18.04 -2.09
CA ALA A 13 0.44 -16.71 -2.71
C ALA A 13 0.52 -16.72 -4.26
N VAL A 14 0.15 -17.83 -4.88
CA VAL A 14 0.13 -17.92 -6.35
C VAL A 14 -0.97 -17.04 -6.92
N SER A 15 -0.61 -16.17 -7.87
CA SER A 15 -1.58 -15.41 -8.65
C SER A 15 -2.42 -16.36 -9.50
N ASN A 16 -3.73 -16.39 -9.25
CA ASN A 16 -4.68 -17.24 -9.98
C ASN A 16 -5.89 -16.43 -10.39
N PRO A 17 -6.04 -16.12 -11.69
CA PRO A 17 -7.14 -15.27 -12.20
C PRO A 17 -8.54 -15.77 -11.80
N ALA A 18 -8.78 -17.07 -11.81
CA ALA A 18 -10.08 -17.62 -11.44
C ALA A 18 -10.39 -17.41 -9.95
N ALA A 19 -9.38 -17.57 -9.07
CA ALA A 19 -9.51 -17.32 -7.65
C ALA A 19 -9.76 -15.83 -7.37
N ILE A 20 -9.03 -14.93 -8.05
CA ILE A 20 -9.18 -13.48 -7.95
C ILE A 20 -10.59 -13.06 -8.39
N ARG A 21 -11.07 -13.52 -9.55
CA ARG A 21 -12.43 -13.23 -10.06
C ARG A 21 -13.52 -13.71 -9.09
N ARG A 22 -13.34 -14.92 -8.52
CA ARG A 22 -14.27 -15.46 -7.53
C ARG A 22 -14.29 -14.57 -6.28
N ARG A 23 -13.15 -14.11 -5.79
CA ARG A 23 -13.02 -13.21 -4.64
C ARG A 23 -13.72 -11.88 -4.92
N PHE A 24 -13.42 -11.22 -6.04
CA PHE A 24 -14.05 -9.94 -6.44
C PHE A 24 -15.56 -10.06 -6.56
N LYS A 25 -16.06 -11.15 -7.13
CA LYS A 25 -17.50 -11.41 -7.21
C LYS A 25 -18.15 -11.52 -5.82
N LYS A 26 -17.45 -12.12 -4.84
CA LYS A 26 -17.95 -12.20 -3.46
C LYS A 26 -17.95 -10.83 -2.79
N LEU A 27 -16.85 -10.08 -2.91
CA LEU A 27 -16.71 -8.74 -2.35
C LEU A 27 -17.80 -7.80 -2.89
N ARG A 28 -18.05 -7.84 -4.20
CA ARG A 28 -19.14 -7.07 -4.82
C ARG A 28 -20.52 -7.42 -4.25
N LYS A 29 -20.81 -8.69 -4.00
CA LYS A 29 -22.06 -9.11 -3.35
C LYS A 29 -22.21 -8.56 -1.93
N MET A 30 -21.11 -8.25 -1.25
CA MET A 30 -21.08 -7.62 0.06
C MET A 30 -21.14 -6.07 -0.01
N GLY A 31 -21.25 -5.50 -1.22
CA GLY A 31 -21.26 -4.05 -1.43
C GLY A 31 -19.86 -3.42 -1.45
N ILE A 32 -18.79 -4.21 -1.49
CA ILE A 32 -17.42 -3.71 -1.54
C ILE A 32 -17.07 -3.30 -2.98
N ASN A 33 -16.57 -2.09 -3.15
CA ASN A 33 -16.17 -1.51 -4.43
C ASN A 33 -14.73 -1.00 -4.47
N ALA A 34 -14.00 -1.09 -3.35
CA ALA A 34 -12.60 -0.69 -3.25
C ALA A 34 -11.79 -1.69 -2.42
N ILE A 35 -10.55 -1.94 -2.83
CA ILE A 35 -9.62 -2.85 -2.17
C ILE A 35 -8.31 -2.11 -1.90
N ARG A 36 -7.77 -2.29 -0.70
CA ARG A 36 -6.37 -2.04 -0.37
C ARG A 36 -5.60 -3.35 -0.51
N THR A 37 -4.54 -3.38 -1.31
CA THR A 37 -3.71 -4.58 -1.49
C THR A 37 -2.76 -4.73 -0.32
N SER A 38 -3.02 -5.68 0.56
CA SER A 38 -2.30 -5.86 1.83
C SER A 38 -1.20 -6.91 1.69
N HIS A 39 0.03 -6.64 2.02
CA HIS A 39 0.70 -5.37 2.25
C HIS A 39 1.91 -5.30 1.32
N ASN A 40 1.69 -5.54 0.04
CA ASN A 40 2.71 -5.58 -1.00
C ASN A 40 2.10 -5.31 -2.38
N MET A 41 2.96 -5.09 -3.35
CA MET A 41 2.57 -4.76 -4.71
C MET A 41 1.70 -5.86 -5.33
N PRO A 42 0.53 -5.52 -5.89
CA PRO A 42 -0.37 -6.51 -6.47
C PRO A 42 0.20 -7.14 -7.74
N ALA A 43 -0.20 -8.38 -8.00
CA ALA A 43 0.11 -9.06 -9.26
C ALA A 43 -0.58 -8.36 -10.44
N GLU A 44 -0.02 -8.49 -11.63
CA GLU A 44 -0.57 -7.87 -12.85
C GLU A 44 -1.98 -8.38 -13.14
N GLU A 45 -2.22 -9.67 -13.03
CA GLU A 45 -3.55 -10.28 -13.24
C GLU A 45 -4.60 -9.78 -12.24
N PHE A 46 -4.17 -9.43 -11.01
CA PHE A 46 -5.07 -8.81 -10.04
C PHE A 46 -5.52 -7.43 -10.53
N MET A 47 -4.60 -6.65 -11.06
CA MET A 47 -4.87 -5.32 -11.59
C MET A 47 -5.72 -5.36 -12.87
N ASP A 48 -5.46 -6.32 -13.77
CA ASP A 48 -6.27 -6.53 -14.98
C ASP A 48 -7.73 -6.84 -14.61
N ILE A 49 -7.94 -7.72 -13.63
CA ILE A 49 -9.28 -8.05 -13.15
C ILE A 49 -9.94 -6.86 -12.42
N ALA A 50 -9.16 -6.04 -11.73
CA ALA A 50 -9.69 -4.81 -11.12
C ALA A 50 -10.20 -3.85 -12.17
N ASP A 51 -9.43 -3.60 -13.24
CA ASP A 51 -9.84 -2.77 -14.37
C ASP A 51 -11.10 -3.31 -15.07
N GLU A 52 -11.13 -4.60 -15.40
CA GLU A 52 -12.28 -5.26 -16.03
C GLU A 52 -13.56 -5.18 -15.20
N THR A 53 -13.44 -5.27 -13.88
CA THR A 53 -14.60 -5.34 -12.99
C THR A 53 -14.96 -3.99 -12.38
N GLY A 54 -14.18 -2.93 -12.63
CA GLY A 54 -14.36 -1.61 -12.03
C GLY A 54 -14.13 -1.60 -10.51
N MET A 55 -13.29 -2.48 -9.98
CA MET A 55 -12.89 -2.47 -8.58
C MET A 55 -11.82 -1.40 -8.37
N LEU A 56 -12.05 -0.47 -7.46
CA LEU A 56 -11.08 0.57 -7.13
C LEU A 56 -9.95 -0.01 -6.27
N ILE A 57 -8.71 0.43 -6.51
CA ILE A 57 -7.52 -0.10 -5.85
C ILE A 57 -6.71 1.00 -5.19
N LEU A 58 -6.56 0.90 -3.88
CA LEU A 58 -5.47 1.53 -3.14
C LEU A 58 -4.29 0.55 -3.17
N SER A 59 -3.36 0.80 -4.08
CA SER A 59 -2.24 -0.10 -4.31
C SER A 59 -1.17 0.11 -3.25
N GLU A 60 -0.84 -0.95 -2.48
CA GLU A 60 0.13 -0.88 -1.41
C GLU A 60 1.41 -1.63 -1.77
N GLY A 61 2.56 -1.01 -1.46
CA GLY A 61 3.85 -1.51 -1.91
C GLY A 61 4.65 -2.26 -0.85
N PHE A 62 4.59 -1.82 0.42
CA PHE A 62 5.51 -2.31 1.44
C PHE A 62 4.85 -2.57 2.79
N ASP A 63 5.25 -3.65 3.44
CA ASP A 63 4.90 -3.96 4.84
C ASP A 63 6.02 -3.61 5.83
N MET A 64 7.22 -3.32 5.36
CA MET A 64 8.37 -2.84 6.11
C MET A 64 9.26 -1.97 5.23
N TRP A 65 10.07 -1.10 5.87
CA TRP A 65 11.10 -0.32 5.20
C TRP A 65 12.50 -0.77 5.62
N GLU A 66 13.29 0.12 6.25
CA GLU A 66 14.64 -0.20 6.71
C GLU A 66 14.65 -1.08 7.96
N ARG A 67 13.60 -0.98 8.80
CA ARG A 67 13.44 -1.78 10.02
C ARG A 67 12.59 -3.01 9.77
N SER A 68 13.18 -4.18 9.95
CA SER A 68 12.50 -5.46 9.78
C SER A 68 11.39 -5.69 10.82
N LYS A 69 10.34 -6.38 10.41
CA LYS A 69 9.33 -6.96 11.29
C LYS A 69 9.63 -8.43 11.61
N THR A 70 10.35 -9.09 10.70
CA THR A 70 10.73 -10.50 10.83
C THR A 70 12.17 -10.71 10.33
N ASP A 71 12.78 -11.84 10.68
CA ASP A 71 14.20 -12.12 10.40
C ASP A 71 14.58 -12.14 8.90
N TYR A 72 13.61 -12.43 8.02
CA TYR A 72 13.87 -12.66 6.59
C TYR A 72 12.97 -11.84 5.67
N ASP A 73 12.52 -10.68 6.11
CA ASP A 73 11.64 -9.83 5.32
C ASP A 73 12.37 -8.91 4.33
N TYR A 74 11.62 -8.04 3.68
CA TYR A 74 12.11 -7.15 2.64
C TYR A 74 13.08 -6.07 3.14
N ALA A 75 13.10 -5.75 4.44
CA ALA A 75 13.95 -4.70 4.99
C ALA A 75 15.45 -4.89 4.63
N ARG A 76 15.91 -6.15 4.57
CA ARG A 76 17.30 -6.48 4.18
C ARG A 76 17.65 -6.14 2.72
N PHE A 77 16.65 -5.87 1.89
CA PHE A 77 16.82 -5.50 0.48
C PHE A 77 16.40 -4.05 0.20
N PHE A 78 15.82 -3.37 1.18
CA PHE A 78 15.17 -2.09 1.01
C PHE A 78 16.11 -1.06 0.35
N ASP A 79 17.27 -0.83 0.90
CA ASP A 79 18.22 0.18 0.40
C ASP A 79 18.66 -0.06 -1.05
N GLU A 80 18.83 -1.32 -1.44
CA GLU A 80 19.27 -1.66 -2.80
C GLU A 80 18.15 -1.64 -3.83
N TRP A 81 16.93 -2.02 -3.42
CA TRP A 81 15.85 -2.35 -4.36
C TRP A 81 14.69 -1.36 -4.37
N VAL A 82 14.48 -0.57 -3.33
CA VAL A 82 13.29 0.28 -3.19
C VAL A 82 13.06 1.20 -4.39
N GLU A 83 14.09 1.83 -4.93
CA GLU A 83 13.93 2.74 -6.09
C GLU A 83 13.50 1.97 -7.34
N LYS A 84 14.10 0.80 -7.58
CA LYS A 84 13.78 -0.07 -8.72
C LYS A 84 12.35 -0.61 -8.60
N ASP A 85 11.98 -1.04 -7.41
CA ASP A 85 10.67 -1.62 -7.15
C ASP A 85 9.55 -0.58 -7.24
N VAL A 86 9.74 0.61 -6.65
CA VAL A 86 8.78 1.72 -6.80
C VAL A 86 8.66 2.13 -8.27
N ALA A 87 9.78 2.24 -9.00
CA ALA A 87 9.76 2.58 -10.42
C ALA A 87 8.98 1.54 -11.24
N SER A 88 9.25 0.26 -11.02
CA SER A 88 8.57 -0.84 -11.70
C SER A 88 7.07 -0.86 -11.40
N TRP A 89 6.72 -0.82 -10.13
CA TRP A 89 5.34 -0.84 -9.64
C TRP A 89 4.51 0.33 -10.19
N VAL A 90 4.97 1.56 -9.94
CA VAL A 90 4.20 2.76 -10.30
C VAL A 90 4.08 2.92 -11.82
N ARG A 91 5.18 2.69 -12.57
CA ARG A 91 5.15 2.77 -14.05
C ARG A 91 4.24 1.73 -14.68
N ARG A 92 4.15 0.54 -14.11
CA ARG A 92 3.23 -0.51 -14.57
C ARG A 92 1.77 -0.09 -14.42
N ASP A 93 1.43 0.51 -13.27
CA ASP A 93 0.03 0.64 -12.85
C ASP A 93 -0.53 2.07 -12.95
N ARG A 94 0.29 3.13 -13.13
CA ARG A 94 -0.15 4.53 -13.10
C ARG A 94 -1.25 4.90 -14.09
N ASN A 95 -1.38 4.18 -15.18
CA ASN A 95 -2.39 4.43 -16.22
C ASN A 95 -3.63 3.54 -16.08
N ARG A 96 -3.73 2.74 -15.03
CA ARG A 96 -4.87 1.86 -14.79
C ARG A 96 -6.04 2.63 -14.19
N PRO A 97 -7.24 2.51 -14.76
CA PRO A 97 -8.42 3.24 -14.27
C PRO A 97 -8.87 2.80 -12.87
N SER A 98 -8.45 1.62 -12.42
CA SER A 98 -8.74 1.13 -11.07
C SER A 98 -7.94 1.83 -9.97
N ILE A 99 -6.77 2.41 -10.27
CA ILE A 99 -5.89 3.02 -9.26
C ILE A 99 -6.52 4.31 -8.72
N ILE A 100 -6.66 4.40 -7.39
CA ILE A 100 -7.09 5.61 -6.69
C ILE A 100 -6.02 6.19 -5.77
N GLY A 101 -4.96 5.44 -5.47
CA GLY A 101 -3.86 5.90 -4.62
C GLY A 101 -2.76 4.87 -4.47
N TRP A 102 -1.65 5.34 -3.90
CA TRP A 102 -0.43 4.60 -3.64
C TRP A 102 -0.16 4.57 -2.14
N SER A 103 -0.22 3.40 -1.53
CA SER A 103 0.17 3.23 -0.13
C SER A 103 1.62 2.75 -0.06
N VAL A 104 2.48 3.58 0.53
CA VAL A 104 3.91 3.31 0.61
C VAL A 104 4.31 2.51 1.84
N GLY A 105 3.35 2.14 2.70
CA GLY A 105 3.68 1.33 3.87
C GLY A 105 2.49 0.92 4.71
N ASN A 106 2.66 -0.19 5.41
CA ASN A 106 1.75 -0.68 6.42
C ASN A 106 2.46 -0.84 7.76
N GLU A 107 1.97 -0.14 8.79
CA GLU A 107 2.44 -0.30 10.19
C GLU A 107 3.97 -0.28 10.33
N ILE A 108 4.59 0.67 9.66
CA ILE A 108 6.03 0.76 9.48
C ILE A 108 6.73 1.17 10.77
N PHE A 109 7.68 0.36 11.24
CA PHE A 109 8.42 0.63 12.48
C PHE A 109 9.25 1.91 12.41
N ASP A 110 9.78 2.24 11.24
CA ASP A 110 10.55 3.46 11.00
C ASP A 110 9.75 4.72 11.33
N THR A 111 8.43 4.72 11.09
CA THR A 111 7.58 5.91 11.25
C THR A 111 7.41 6.36 12.70
N HIS A 112 7.61 5.49 13.68
CA HIS A 112 7.52 5.86 15.10
C HIS A 112 8.87 5.87 15.81
N ALA A 113 9.93 5.37 15.16
CA ALA A 113 11.22 5.18 15.79
C ALA A 113 12.01 6.50 15.94
N ASP A 114 12.23 7.22 14.83
CA ASP A 114 13.06 8.43 14.79
C ASP A 114 12.85 9.27 13.52
N GLU A 115 13.65 10.33 13.37
CA GLU A 115 13.57 11.24 12.21
C GLU A 115 13.88 10.55 10.87
N ARG A 116 14.62 9.45 10.87
CA ARG A 116 14.88 8.68 9.66
C ARG A 116 13.58 8.21 9.00
N GLY A 117 12.57 7.86 9.80
CA GLY A 117 11.24 7.53 9.29
C GLY A 117 10.59 8.66 8.48
N GLN A 118 10.80 9.92 8.91
CA GLN A 118 10.31 11.09 8.15
C GLN A 118 11.07 11.25 6.83
N GLU A 119 12.39 11.07 6.82
CA GLU A 119 13.22 11.14 5.61
C GLU A 119 12.78 10.08 4.59
N VAL A 120 12.61 8.82 5.03
CA VAL A 120 12.17 7.72 4.19
C VAL A 120 10.75 7.96 3.66
N THR A 121 9.84 8.45 4.50
CA THR A 121 8.49 8.85 4.08
C THR A 121 8.53 9.88 2.96
N ALA A 122 9.33 10.93 3.12
CA ALA A 122 9.50 11.97 2.11
C ALA A 122 10.15 11.42 0.82
N TRP A 123 11.12 10.54 0.97
CA TRP A 123 11.79 9.88 -0.16
C TRP A 123 10.83 9.02 -0.97
N LEU A 124 10.07 8.12 -0.33
CA LEU A 124 9.08 7.28 -1.00
C LEU A 124 8.00 8.11 -1.70
N LYS A 125 7.51 9.18 -1.05
CA LYS A 125 6.58 10.11 -1.70
C LYS A 125 7.17 10.70 -2.98
N ARG A 126 8.43 11.14 -2.95
CA ARG A 126 9.11 11.69 -4.15
C ARG A 126 9.27 10.63 -5.23
N LEU A 127 9.64 9.40 -4.88
CA LEU A 127 9.78 8.29 -5.84
C LEU A 127 8.45 7.99 -6.54
N VAL A 128 7.37 7.88 -5.80
CA VAL A 128 6.03 7.67 -6.40
C VAL A 128 5.70 8.82 -7.36
N LYS A 129 5.85 10.08 -6.93
CA LYS A 129 5.54 11.25 -7.76
C LYS A 129 6.47 11.38 -8.97
N LEU A 130 7.70 10.93 -8.90
CA LEU A 130 8.62 10.87 -10.03
C LEU A 130 8.08 9.94 -11.14
N HIS A 131 7.45 8.85 -10.76
CA HIS A 131 6.96 7.83 -11.69
C HIS A 131 5.46 7.93 -12.02
N ASP A 132 4.71 8.74 -11.25
CA ASP A 132 3.32 9.15 -11.51
C ASP A 132 3.23 10.69 -11.57
N PRO A 133 3.82 11.33 -12.63
CA PRO A 133 3.90 12.78 -12.70
C PRO A 133 2.55 13.47 -12.89
N GLU A 134 1.59 12.79 -13.50
CA GLU A 134 0.22 13.30 -13.66
C GLU A 134 -0.57 13.30 -12.35
N GLY A 135 -0.07 12.56 -11.33
CA GLY A 135 -0.67 12.53 -10.01
C GLY A 135 -2.01 11.82 -9.94
N ASN A 136 -2.16 10.73 -10.69
CA ASN A 136 -3.39 9.94 -10.77
C ASN A 136 -3.86 9.34 -9.44
N GLY A 137 -2.96 9.26 -8.45
CA GLY A 137 -3.29 8.83 -7.10
C GLY A 137 -2.58 9.63 -6.02
N TYR A 138 -3.20 9.70 -4.81
CA TYR A 138 -2.47 10.25 -3.66
C TYR A 138 -1.49 9.23 -3.13
N VAL A 139 -0.47 9.75 -2.40
CA VAL A 139 0.46 8.89 -1.67
C VAL A 139 0.04 8.87 -0.20
N THR A 140 -0.08 7.68 0.36
CA THR A 140 -0.50 7.46 1.75
C THR A 140 0.29 6.30 2.37
N PHE A 141 0.01 6.01 3.63
CA PHE A 141 0.36 4.77 4.31
C PHE A 141 -0.76 4.36 5.27
N GLY A 142 -0.78 3.10 5.73
CA GLY A 142 -1.60 2.65 6.84
C GLY A 142 -0.77 2.58 8.13
N SER A 143 -1.17 3.28 9.18
CA SER A 143 -0.42 3.34 10.43
C SER A 143 -1.26 2.97 11.65
N ASN A 144 -0.69 2.18 12.55
CA ASN A 144 -1.18 1.94 13.91
C ASN A 144 -0.41 2.78 14.95
N TYR A 145 0.44 3.72 14.49
CA TYR A 145 1.31 4.57 15.34
C TYR A 145 0.90 6.04 15.35
N MET A 146 -0.34 6.36 14.99
CA MET A 146 -0.82 7.75 14.89
C MET A 146 -0.92 8.48 16.23
N GLN A 147 -0.88 7.77 17.37
CA GLN A 147 -0.77 8.35 18.70
C GLN A 147 0.65 8.87 19.02
N TRP A 148 1.64 8.60 18.17
CA TRP A 148 3.04 8.98 18.37
C TRP A 148 3.40 10.18 17.49
N GLU A 149 4.06 11.18 18.09
CA GLU A 149 4.44 12.42 17.41
C GLU A 149 5.18 12.19 16.08
N ASN A 150 6.13 11.25 16.05
CA ASN A 150 6.87 10.95 14.82
C ASN A 150 5.98 10.33 13.74
N GLY A 151 5.01 9.49 14.11
CA GLY A 151 4.00 8.95 13.19
C GLY A 151 3.14 10.05 12.57
N GLN A 152 2.72 11.03 13.38
CA GLN A 152 1.97 12.21 12.91
C GLN A 152 2.81 13.07 11.96
N LYS A 153 4.09 13.31 12.26
CA LYS A 153 5.01 14.03 11.35
C LYS A 153 5.17 13.31 10.01
N CYS A 154 5.25 11.99 10.01
CA CYS A 154 5.26 11.21 8.76
C CYS A 154 3.94 11.36 7.98
N ALA A 155 2.80 11.31 8.66
CA ALA A 155 1.49 11.55 8.06
C ALA A 155 1.38 12.95 7.46
N ASP A 156 1.89 13.96 8.14
CA ASP A 156 1.95 15.34 7.65
C ASP A 156 2.75 15.50 6.35
N ILE A 157 3.80 14.75 6.18
CA ILE A 157 4.56 14.73 4.92
C ILE A 157 3.67 14.23 3.76
N LEU A 158 2.87 13.21 3.99
CA LEU A 158 1.99 12.61 2.97
C LEU A 158 0.73 13.45 2.74
N LYS A 159 0.20 14.11 3.76
CA LYS A 159 -1.07 14.87 3.79
C LYS A 159 -2.32 13.99 3.76
N LEU A 160 -2.16 12.70 3.76
CA LEU A 160 -3.23 11.71 3.87
C LEU A 160 -2.66 10.48 4.57
N ALA A 161 -3.32 9.99 5.60
CA ALA A 161 -2.92 8.78 6.30
C ALA A 161 -4.12 7.86 6.55
N GLY A 162 -3.88 6.55 6.41
CA GLY A 162 -4.79 5.51 6.85
C GLY A 162 -4.52 5.14 8.30
N TYR A 163 -5.58 4.94 9.08
CA TYR A 163 -5.50 4.50 10.46
C TYR A 163 -5.78 3.00 10.52
N ASN A 164 -4.81 2.23 11.01
CA ASN A 164 -5.03 0.85 11.39
C ASN A 164 -5.32 0.80 12.89
N TYR A 165 -6.48 0.21 13.28
CA TYR A 165 -6.90 0.07 14.69
C TYR A 165 -6.96 1.40 15.47
N GLY A 166 -7.08 2.52 14.79
CA GLY A 166 -6.93 3.86 15.35
C GLY A 166 -8.17 4.74 15.23
N GLU A 167 -9.35 4.16 14.99
CA GLU A 167 -10.61 4.89 14.79
C GLU A 167 -10.97 5.82 15.96
N ARG A 168 -10.50 5.50 17.18
CA ARG A 168 -10.68 6.35 18.37
C ARG A 168 -9.99 7.72 18.26
N LEU A 169 -9.05 7.87 17.31
CA LEU A 169 -8.27 9.10 17.12
C LEU A 169 -8.87 10.04 16.05
N TYR A 170 -9.96 9.63 15.38
CA TYR A 170 -10.51 10.41 14.26
C TYR A 170 -11.05 11.80 14.67
N GLU A 171 -11.51 11.94 15.92
CA GLU A 171 -11.99 13.21 16.43
C GLU A 171 -10.88 14.15 16.92
N GLU A 172 -9.68 13.59 17.17
CA GLU A 172 -8.54 14.35 17.69
C GLU A 172 -7.59 14.82 16.59
N HIS A 173 -7.59 14.14 15.45
CA HIS A 173 -6.72 14.35 14.29
C HIS A 173 -7.49 14.78 13.05
#